data_c8d5047f5f8cb1448e3001525333f577
#
_entry.id   c8d5047f5f8cb1448e3001525333f577
#
_cell.length_a   1.000
_cell.length_b   1.000
_cell.length_c   1.000
_cell.angle_alpha   90.00
_cell.angle_beta   90.00
_cell.angle_gamma   90.00
#
_symmetry.space_group_name_H-M   'P 1'
#
loop_
_entity.id
_entity.type
_entity.pdbx_description
1 polymer ?
#
loop_
_entity_poly.entity_id
_entity_poly.type
_entity_poly.pdbx_seq_one_letter_code
_entity_poly.pdbx_strand_id
1 'polypeptide(L)'
;MSRQPEISIVIPTFDEEESIGELCNWINDTMNKEELSFEVILVDDGSQDKTWMVLSDLASKNNNYKALRFSRNYGKSAALDTGFKVAEGRVVITMDADLQDSPDEIPGLYNMIIEDGYDMVSGWKKKRKDPIGKTLPSKFFNFITRLISKIKLHDFNCGLKAYRSEVIKTIHIYGEMHRYIPVIAKWNGFTRIGEKVVTHYPRKYGKTKFGFERFINGFLDLISITFVMRFIKRPMHFFGTLGTLSFLFGLFLTIWIIGLKIYQIHYKFPVREVTEQPLFFLALVALIIGVQMFLTGFMAEMMTINSDKTSQYIVIEKKGF
;
A
#
# COMPACT_ATOMS: atom_id res chain seq x y z
N MET A 1 28.97 -20.25 -9.70
CA MET A 1 27.73 -19.46 -9.88
C MET A 1 26.79 -19.92 -8.79
N SER A 2 26.46 -19.07 -7.82
CA SER A 2 25.44 -19.37 -6.80
C SER A 2 24.10 -19.58 -7.50
N ARG A 3 23.46 -20.70 -7.24
CA ARG A 3 22.16 -21.04 -7.82
C ARG A 3 21.17 -20.03 -7.27
N GLN A 4 20.41 -19.35 -8.14
CA GLN A 4 19.36 -18.40 -7.72
C GLN A 4 18.40 -19.12 -6.76
N PRO A 5 18.08 -18.56 -5.58
CA PRO A 5 17.16 -19.20 -4.65
C PRO A 5 15.76 -19.31 -5.25
N GLU A 6 15.02 -20.34 -4.86
CA GLU A 6 13.63 -20.51 -5.28
C GLU A 6 12.74 -19.50 -4.55
N ILE A 7 13.04 -19.25 -3.27
CA ILE A 7 12.22 -18.41 -2.40
C ILE A 7 13.08 -17.34 -1.73
N SER A 8 12.62 -16.08 -1.76
CA SER A 8 13.10 -15.01 -0.88
C SER A 8 12.04 -14.71 0.17
N ILE A 9 12.37 -14.80 1.44
CA ILE A 9 11.48 -14.50 2.56
C ILE A 9 11.87 -13.13 3.12
N VAL A 10 11.01 -12.11 2.96
CA VAL A 10 11.25 -10.74 3.42
C VAL A 10 10.52 -10.49 4.72
N ILE A 11 11.26 -10.19 5.78
CA ILE A 11 10.76 -10.00 7.13
C ILE A 11 11.14 -8.61 7.64
N PRO A 12 10.18 -7.65 7.66
CA PRO A 12 10.39 -6.37 8.34
C PRO A 12 10.38 -6.59 9.87
N THR A 13 11.36 -6.02 10.56
CA THR A 13 11.53 -6.15 12.00
C THR A 13 11.60 -4.77 12.66
N PHE A 14 10.98 -4.63 13.84
CA PHE A 14 11.09 -3.43 14.67
C PHE A 14 10.82 -3.78 16.14
N ASP A 15 11.88 -3.79 16.97
CA ASP A 15 11.88 -4.22 18.38
C ASP A 15 11.29 -5.64 18.53
N GLU A 16 11.93 -6.63 17.93
CA GLU A 16 11.50 -8.04 17.88
C GLU A 16 12.64 -8.99 18.34
N GLU A 17 13.47 -8.55 19.31
CA GLU A 17 14.64 -9.31 19.80
C GLU A 17 14.26 -10.69 20.36
N GLU A 18 13.03 -10.84 20.93
CA GLU A 18 12.57 -12.07 21.57
C GLU A 18 12.00 -13.10 20.57
N SER A 19 11.44 -12.64 19.44
CA SER A 19 10.69 -13.48 18.50
C SER A 19 11.51 -13.93 17.31
N ILE A 20 12.43 -13.07 16.80
CA ILE A 20 13.06 -13.27 15.50
C ILE A 20 13.96 -14.51 15.42
N GLY A 21 14.66 -14.87 16.50
CA GLY A 21 15.49 -16.07 16.54
C GLY A 21 14.68 -17.35 16.40
N GLU A 22 13.55 -17.44 17.13
CA GLU A 22 12.61 -18.57 17.05
C GLU A 22 11.99 -18.68 15.66
N LEU A 23 11.58 -17.55 15.07
CA LEU A 23 11.02 -17.52 13.73
C LEU A 23 12.03 -18.02 12.68
N CYS A 24 13.26 -17.56 12.73
CA CYS A 24 14.30 -17.98 11.79
C CYS A 24 14.60 -19.49 11.87
N ASN A 25 14.63 -20.06 13.07
CA ASN A 25 14.76 -21.50 13.26
C ASN A 25 13.59 -22.26 12.64
N TRP A 26 12.35 -21.82 12.89
CA TRP A 26 11.17 -22.44 12.29
C TRP A 26 11.18 -22.37 10.74
N ILE A 27 11.58 -21.24 10.19
CA ILE A 27 11.76 -21.11 8.72
C ILE A 27 12.77 -22.13 8.21
N ASN A 28 13.96 -22.23 8.85
CA ASN A 28 14.99 -23.19 8.47
C ASN A 28 14.45 -24.62 8.49
N ASP A 29 13.76 -25.02 9.55
CA ASP A 29 13.22 -26.37 9.69
C ASP A 29 12.21 -26.66 8.58
N THR A 30 11.31 -25.71 8.30
CA THR A 30 10.31 -25.85 7.24
C THR A 30 10.95 -25.95 5.85
N MET A 31 11.90 -25.08 5.53
CA MET A 31 12.53 -25.06 4.21
C MET A 31 13.40 -26.30 3.96
N ASN A 32 14.14 -26.75 4.98
CA ASN A 32 14.95 -27.97 4.88
C ASN A 32 14.09 -29.23 4.71
N LYS A 33 12.94 -29.30 5.40
CA LYS A 33 12.00 -30.42 5.26
C LYS A 33 11.44 -30.56 3.86
N GLU A 34 11.20 -29.43 3.20
CA GLU A 34 10.61 -29.36 1.85
C GLU A 34 11.67 -29.31 0.74
N GLU A 35 12.97 -29.37 1.10
CA GLU A 35 14.12 -29.32 0.17
C GLU A 35 14.11 -28.10 -0.77
N LEU A 36 13.53 -26.97 -0.31
CA LEU A 36 13.44 -25.72 -1.07
C LEU A 36 14.65 -24.83 -0.81
N SER A 37 15.28 -24.36 -1.88
CA SER A 37 16.37 -23.39 -1.79
C SER A 37 15.81 -22.00 -1.46
N PHE A 38 16.37 -21.32 -0.46
CA PHE A 38 15.81 -20.08 0.05
C PHE A 38 16.87 -19.09 0.53
N GLU A 39 16.45 -17.84 0.61
CA GLU A 39 17.12 -16.77 1.35
C GLU A 39 16.13 -16.06 2.27
N VAL A 40 16.60 -15.54 3.38
CA VAL A 40 15.84 -14.71 4.31
C VAL A 40 16.43 -13.32 4.37
N ILE A 41 15.62 -12.32 4.10
CA ILE A 41 16.00 -10.91 4.08
C ILE A 41 15.34 -10.24 5.26
N LEU A 42 16.14 -9.96 6.28
CA LEU A 42 15.73 -9.32 7.53
C LEU A 42 15.98 -7.82 7.41
N VAL A 43 14.92 -7.00 7.57
CA VAL A 43 15.06 -5.55 7.46
C VAL A 43 14.68 -4.90 8.78
N ASP A 44 15.68 -4.43 9.51
CA ASP A 44 15.53 -3.71 10.78
C ASP A 44 15.13 -2.25 10.51
N ASP A 45 13.90 -1.92 10.90
CA ASP A 45 13.31 -0.58 10.74
C ASP A 45 13.74 0.37 11.88
N GLY A 46 15.03 0.34 12.23
CA GLY A 46 15.63 1.23 13.24
C GLY A 46 15.28 0.86 14.67
N SER A 47 15.33 -0.44 15.02
CA SER A 47 15.08 -0.95 16.37
C SER A 47 16.00 -0.31 17.41
N GLN A 48 15.45 -0.14 18.63
CA GLN A 48 16.15 0.43 19.80
C GLN A 48 16.60 -0.63 20.80
N ASP A 49 16.10 -1.86 20.66
CA ASP A 49 16.46 -3.03 21.45
C ASP A 49 17.64 -3.80 20.81
N LYS A 50 17.85 -5.05 21.20
CA LYS A 50 18.91 -5.91 20.67
C LYS A 50 18.57 -6.59 19.34
N THR A 51 17.46 -6.22 18.68
CA THR A 51 17.04 -6.84 17.41
C THR A 51 18.18 -6.85 16.40
N TRP A 52 18.83 -5.70 16.13
CA TRP A 52 19.93 -5.64 15.16
C TRP A 52 21.10 -6.59 15.49
N MET A 53 21.42 -6.75 16.79
CA MET A 53 22.49 -7.65 17.21
C MET A 53 22.14 -9.10 16.86
N VAL A 54 20.88 -9.51 17.08
CA VAL A 54 20.40 -10.86 16.73
C VAL A 54 20.42 -11.06 15.20
N LEU A 55 19.92 -10.10 14.41
CA LEU A 55 19.91 -10.17 12.95
C LEU A 55 21.31 -10.26 12.37
N SER A 56 22.24 -9.48 12.88
CA SER A 56 23.65 -9.46 12.46
C SER A 56 24.34 -10.79 12.76
N ASP A 57 24.04 -11.41 13.90
CA ASP A 57 24.56 -12.72 14.28
C ASP A 57 24.01 -13.82 13.36
N LEU A 58 22.70 -13.83 13.09
CA LEU A 58 22.08 -14.77 12.15
C LEU A 58 22.69 -14.67 10.75
N ALA A 59 22.84 -13.47 10.20
CA ALA A 59 23.43 -13.24 8.88
C ALA A 59 24.94 -13.58 8.83
N SER A 60 25.65 -13.54 9.96
CA SER A 60 27.07 -13.94 10.01
C SER A 60 27.27 -15.45 10.08
N LYS A 61 26.31 -16.19 10.63
CA LYS A 61 26.37 -17.64 10.84
C LYS A 61 25.79 -18.47 9.70
N ASN A 62 24.92 -17.89 8.91
CA ASN A 62 24.20 -18.60 7.86
C ASN A 62 24.13 -17.78 6.57
N ASN A 63 24.68 -18.33 5.51
CA ASN A 63 24.76 -17.69 4.19
C ASN A 63 23.37 -17.46 3.53
N ASN A 64 22.32 -18.11 4.01
CA ASN A 64 20.95 -17.89 3.53
C ASN A 64 20.33 -16.63 4.13
N TYR A 65 20.99 -15.95 5.07
CA TYR A 65 20.44 -14.78 5.76
C TYR A 65 21.15 -13.51 5.32
N LYS A 66 20.36 -12.51 4.94
CA LYS A 66 20.79 -11.14 4.65
C LYS A 66 20.12 -10.20 5.65
N ALA A 67 20.88 -9.28 6.23
CA ALA A 67 20.36 -8.29 7.17
C ALA A 67 20.65 -6.86 6.70
N LEU A 68 19.64 -6.00 6.79
CA LEU A 68 19.69 -4.58 6.44
C LEU A 68 19.18 -3.77 7.64
N ARG A 69 19.83 -2.64 7.94
CA ARG A 69 19.41 -1.75 9.03
C ARG A 69 19.19 -0.33 8.56
N PHE A 70 18.05 0.24 8.94
CA PHE A 70 17.75 1.65 8.73
C PHE A 70 18.33 2.53 9.84
N SER A 71 18.60 3.78 9.50
CA SER A 71 19.07 4.81 10.45
C SER A 71 18.01 5.21 11.48
N ARG A 72 16.74 5.02 11.17
CA ARG A 72 15.57 5.30 12.01
C ARG A 72 14.37 4.51 11.51
N ASN A 73 13.26 4.56 12.25
CA ASN A 73 12.00 3.98 11.79
C ASN A 73 11.44 4.78 10.58
N TYR A 74 11.28 4.09 9.45
CA TYR A 74 10.65 4.59 8.21
C TYR A 74 9.31 3.89 7.93
N GLY A 75 8.95 2.88 8.71
CA GLY A 75 7.71 2.12 8.63
C GLY A 75 7.82 0.85 7.77
N LYS A 76 6.86 -0.05 7.99
CA LYS A 76 6.81 -1.39 7.40
C LYS A 76 6.90 -1.40 5.86
N SER A 77 6.27 -0.44 5.19
CA SER A 77 6.32 -0.35 3.72
C SER A 77 7.74 -0.08 3.22
N ALA A 78 8.49 0.79 3.91
CA ALA A 78 9.88 1.08 3.57
C ALA A 78 10.77 -0.17 3.72
N ALA A 79 10.58 -0.91 4.80
CA ALA A 79 11.32 -2.15 5.05
C ALA A 79 11.02 -3.20 3.98
N LEU A 80 9.75 -3.39 3.61
CA LEU A 80 9.35 -4.30 2.53
C LEU A 80 9.91 -3.85 1.17
N ASP A 81 9.80 -2.56 0.79
CA ASP A 81 10.33 -2.03 -0.47
C ASP A 81 11.85 -2.25 -0.60
N THR A 82 12.57 -2.07 0.51
CA THR A 82 14.01 -2.32 0.56
C THR A 82 14.33 -3.81 0.45
N GLY A 83 13.59 -4.67 1.14
CA GLY A 83 13.72 -6.12 1.03
C GLY A 83 13.39 -6.62 -0.38
N PHE A 84 12.36 -6.09 -1.03
CA PHE A 84 12.00 -6.43 -2.41
C PHE A 84 13.10 -6.11 -3.44
N LYS A 85 13.84 -5.03 -3.23
CA LYS A 85 14.95 -4.62 -4.11
C LYS A 85 16.12 -5.59 -4.10
N VAL A 86 16.37 -6.24 -2.96
CA VAL A 86 17.49 -7.17 -2.79
C VAL A 86 17.09 -8.64 -2.90
N ALA A 87 15.79 -8.93 -3.02
CA ALA A 87 15.27 -10.28 -3.19
C ALA A 87 15.63 -10.85 -4.58
N GLU A 88 16.25 -12.05 -4.59
CA GLU A 88 16.70 -12.75 -5.79
C GLU A 88 15.84 -13.96 -6.15
N GLY A 89 14.97 -14.43 -5.23
CA GLY A 89 14.13 -15.60 -5.41
C GLY A 89 13.10 -15.48 -6.54
N ARG A 90 12.74 -16.62 -7.12
CA ARG A 90 11.65 -16.68 -8.13
C ARG A 90 10.29 -16.32 -7.52
N VAL A 91 10.08 -16.72 -6.27
CA VAL A 91 8.93 -16.36 -5.46
C VAL A 91 9.41 -15.56 -4.26
N VAL A 92 8.76 -14.43 -4.00
CA VAL A 92 9.05 -13.61 -2.82
C VAL A 92 7.89 -13.73 -1.84
N ILE A 93 8.20 -14.03 -0.59
CA ILE A 93 7.21 -14.20 0.47
C ILE A 93 7.46 -13.15 1.55
N THR A 94 6.42 -12.41 1.94
CA THR A 94 6.49 -11.52 3.09
C THR A 94 5.92 -12.21 4.31
N MET A 95 6.50 -11.96 5.48
CA MET A 95 6.06 -12.52 6.76
C MET A 95 6.32 -11.50 7.88
N ASP A 96 5.46 -11.47 8.91
CA ASP A 96 5.66 -10.66 10.09
C ASP A 96 6.58 -11.39 11.10
N ALA A 97 7.39 -10.63 11.87
CA ALA A 97 8.38 -11.19 12.81
C ALA A 97 7.79 -11.72 14.13
N ASP A 98 6.50 -11.51 14.40
CA ASP A 98 5.84 -11.68 15.70
C ASP A 98 5.32 -13.10 16.01
N LEU A 99 5.75 -14.11 15.24
CA LEU A 99 5.34 -15.53 15.36
C LEU A 99 3.84 -15.77 15.24
N GLN A 100 3.06 -14.84 14.70
CA GLN A 100 1.62 -15.04 14.51
C GLN A 100 1.30 -15.79 13.21
N ASP A 101 2.14 -15.70 12.20
CA ASP A 101 2.00 -16.42 10.92
C ASP A 101 2.90 -17.67 10.91
N SER A 102 2.38 -18.80 10.41
CA SER A 102 3.12 -20.07 10.36
C SER A 102 4.04 -20.14 9.13
N PRO A 103 5.35 -20.36 9.31
CA PRO A 103 6.25 -20.72 8.20
C PRO A 103 5.85 -21.98 7.45
N ASP A 104 5.11 -22.92 8.06
CA ASP A 104 4.64 -24.15 7.42
C ASP A 104 3.66 -23.87 6.25
N GLU A 105 3.14 -22.66 6.15
CA GLU A 105 2.28 -22.24 5.05
C GLU A 105 3.06 -21.85 3.78
N ILE A 106 4.39 -21.62 3.91
CA ILE A 106 5.27 -21.14 2.83
C ILE A 106 5.25 -22.09 1.62
N PRO A 107 5.44 -23.43 1.77
CA PRO A 107 5.45 -24.35 0.63
C PRO A 107 4.14 -24.33 -0.16
N GLY A 108 3.01 -24.28 0.55
CA GLY A 108 1.69 -24.19 -0.09
C GLY A 108 1.47 -22.88 -0.86
N LEU A 109 1.98 -21.75 -0.34
CA LEU A 109 1.93 -20.46 -1.04
C LEU A 109 2.86 -20.45 -2.26
N TYR A 110 4.03 -21.06 -2.15
CA TYR A 110 4.99 -21.22 -3.24
C TYR A 110 4.38 -22.01 -4.39
N ASN A 111 3.75 -23.16 -4.11
CA ASN A 111 3.13 -24.02 -5.13
C ASN A 111 1.99 -23.29 -5.86
N MET A 112 1.17 -22.50 -5.16
CA MET A 112 0.14 -21.67 -5.80
C MET A 112 0.72 -20.67 -6.81
N ILE A 113 1.90 -20.11 -6.56
CA ILE A 113 2.57 -19.22 -7.51
C ILE A 113 3.13 -20.02 -8.70
N ILE A 114 3.83 -21.12 -8.44
CA ILE A 114 4.59 -21.86 -9.47
C ILE A 114 3.67 -22.79 -10.29
N GLU A 115 2.83 -23.58 -9.63
CA GLU A 115 2.00 -24.60 -10.27
C GLU A 115 0.67 -24.04 -10.74
N ASP A 116 -0.06 -23.32 -9.87
CA ASP A 116 -1.35 -22.74 -10.22
C ASP A 116 -1.20 -21.43 -11.02
N GLY A 117 0.02 -20.86 -11.09
CA GLY A 117 0.36 -19.68 -11.89
C GLY A 117 -0.27 -18.38 -11.39
N TYR A 118 -0.52 -18.23 -10.09
CA TYR A 118 -0.92 -16.95 -9.52
C TYR A 118 0.22 -15.91 -9.62
N ASP A 119 -0.13 -14.65 -9.81
CA ASP A 119 0.82 -13.54 -9.74
C ASP A 119 1.13 -13.21 -8.27
N MET A 120 0.11 -13.35 -7.43
CA MET A 120 0.18 -13.06 -6.00
C MET A 120 -0.85 -13.91 -5.24
N VAL A 121 -0.48 -14.37 -4.04
CA VAL A 121 -1.39 -15.06 -3.11
C VAL A 121 -1.32 -14.38 -1.75
N SER A 122 -2.48 -14.03 -1.18
CA SER A 122 -2.58 -13.49 0.18
C SER A 122 -3.03 -14.57 1.16
N GLY A 123 -2.44 -14.60 2.35
CA GLY A 123 -2.98 -15.39 3.44
C GLY A 123 -4.35 -14.87 3.89
N TRP A 124 -5.24 -15.78 4.28
CA TRP A 124 -6.52 -15.46 4.91
C TRP A 124 -6.59 -16.07 6.30
N LYS A 125 -6.54 -15.21 7.31
CA LYS A 125 -6.69 -15.58 8.73
C LYS A 125 -8.17 -15.82 9.07
N LYS A 126 -8.73 -16.97 8.59
CA LYS A 126 -10.16 -17.28 8.71
C LYS A 126 -10.61 -17.37 10.17
N LYS A 127 -9.79 -17.96 11.05
CA LYS A 127 -10.03 -18.09 12.50
C LYS A 127 -9.12 -17.13 13.25
N ARG A 128 -9.43 -15.82 13.22
CA ARG A 128 -8.67 -14.82 14.00
C ARG A 128 -8.93 -14.99 15.48
N LYS A 129 -7.84 -14.99 16.27
CA LYS A 129 -7.89 -14.96 17.73
C LYS A 129 -7.75 -13.54 18.30
N ASP A 130 -8.00 -12.52 17.48
CA ASP A 130 -7.92 -11.10 17.86
C ASP A 130 -9.17 -10.62 18.60
N PRO A 131 -9.07 -9.62 19.53
CA PRO A 131 -10.21 -9.00 20.19
C PRO A 131 -11.20 -8.37 19.20
N ILE A 132 -12.50 -8.36 19.56
CA ILE A 132 -13.60 -7.83 18.71
C ILE A 132 -13.36 -6.38 18.25
N GLY A 133 -12.77 -5.53 19.10
CA GLY A 133 -12.45 -4.14 18.78
C GLY A 133 -11.46 -3.96 17.62
N LYS A 134 -10.68 -5.01 17.26
CA LYS A 134 -9.76 -5.00 16.12
C LYS A 134 -10.39 -5.63 14.86
N THR A 135 -11.32 -6.55 15.02
CA THR A 135 -11.88 -7.31 13.91
C THR A 135 -12.93 -6.52 13.13
N LEU A 136 -13.74 -5.68 13.80
CA LEU A 136 -14.80 -4.89 13.16
C LEU A 136 -14.24 -3.82 12.20
N PRO A 137 -13.28 -2.98 12.61
CA PRO A 137 -12.63 -2.02 11.71
C PRO A 137 -11.94 -2.70 10.51
N SER A 138 -11.28 -3.85 10.75
CA SER A 138 -10.62 -4.60 9.69
C SER A 138 -11.62 -5.18 8.67
N LYS A 139 -12.79 -5.65 9.11
CA LYS A 139 -13.84 -6.15 8.20
C LYS A 139 -14.41 -5.03 7.33
N PHE A 140 -14.66 -3.86 7.91
CA PHE A 140 -15.13 -2.67 7.17
C PHE A 140 -14.11 -2.22 6.13
N PHE A 141 -12.84 -2.13 6.53
CA PHE A 141 -11.72 -1.83 5.62
C PHE A 141 -11.65 -2.82 4.45
N ASN A 142 -11.66 -4.13 4.75
CA ASN A 142 -11.62 -5.17 3.72
C ASN A 142 -12.84 -5.09 2.78
N PHE A 143 -14.03 -4.79 3.30
CA PHE A 143 -15.25 -4.64 2.50
C PHE A 143 -15.10 -3.48 1.49
N ILE A 144 -14.68 -2.29 1.96
CA ILE A 144 -14.52 -1.12 1.09
C ILE A 144 -13.38 -1.32 0.08
N THR A 145 -12.23 -1.87 0.53
CA THR A 145 -11.12 -2.17 -0.37
C THR A 145 -11.53 -3.14 -1.48
N ARG A 146 -12.34 -4.16 -1.15
CA ARG A 146 -12.90 -5.12 -2.10
C ARG A 146 -13.82 -4.46 -3.11
N LEU A 147 -14.70 -3.57 -2.65
CA LEU A 147 -15.65 -2.84 -3.51
C LEU A 147 -14.92 -1.96 -4.53
N ILE A 148 -13.89 -1.24 -4.08
CA ILE A 148 -13.13 -0.30 -4.91
C ILE A 148 -12.18 -1.04 -5.87
N SER A 149 -11.43 -2.02 -5.35
CA SER A 149 -10.41 -2.73 -6.13
C SER A 149 -10.98 -3.82 -7.03
N LYS A 150 -12.21 -4.29 -6.74
CA LYS A 150 -12.82 -5.46 -7.37
C LYS A 150 -11.94 -6.72 -7.27
N ILE A 151 -11.18 -6.86 -6.17
CA ILE A 151 -10.37 -8.03 -5.85
C ILE A 151 -11.13 -8.86 -4.81
N LYS A 152 -11.27 -10.17 -5.06
CA LYS A 152 -12.02 -11.07 -4.17
C LYS A 152 -11.13 -11.63 -3.05
N LEU A 153 -10.57 -10.77 -2.19
CA LEU A 153 -9.83 -11.18 -1.00
C LEU A 153 -10.65 -10.93 0.27
N HIS A 154 -10.58 -11.85 1.23
CA HIS A 154 -11.20 -11.69 2.54
C HIS A 154 -10.30 -10.89 3.49
N ASP A 155 -8.98 -10.99 3.31
CA ASP A 155 -8.00 -10.32 4.18
C ASP A 155 -6.88 -9.62 3.39
N PHE A 156 -6.98 -8.30 3.25
CA PHE A 156 -5.93 -7.47 2.65
C PHE A 156 -4.76 -7.20 3.62
N ASN A 157 -5.01 -7.33 4.94
CA ASN A 157 -4.06 -6.96 5.99
C ASN A 157 -3.15 -8.11 6.45
N CYS A 158 -3.31 -9.33 5.93
CA CYS A 158 -2.43 -10.44 6.28
C CYS A 158 -0.98 -10.10 5.92
N GLY A 159 -0.03 -10.32 6.85
CA GLY A 159 1.41 -10.11 6.61
C GLY A 159 1.99 -11.18 5.69
N LEU A 160 1.48 -12.41 5.81
CA LEU A 160 1.93 -13.55 5.01
C LEU A 160 1.33 -13.49 3.61
N LYS A 161 2.17 -13.19 2.62
CA LYS A 161 1.81 -13.10 1.20
C LYS A 161 2.94 -13.64 0.34
N ALA A 162 2.60 -14.29 -0.77
CA ALA A 162 3.55 -14.72 -1.78
C ALA A 162 3.35 -13.94 -3.08
N TYR A 163 4.44 -13.67 -3.77
CA TYR A 163 4.47 -12.89 -5.00
C TYR A 163 5.42 -13.55 -6.01
N ARG A 164 5.06 -13.51 -7.27
CA ARG A 164 6.00 -13.72 -8.35
C ARG A 164 7.05 -12.59 -8.34
N SER A 165 8.30 -12.89 -8.62
CA SER A 165 9.39 -11.90 -8.59
C SER A 165 9.10 -10.65 -9.42
N GLU A 166 8.45 -10.81 -10.59
CA GLU A 166 8.10 -9.71 -11.48
C GLU A 166 7.14 -8.70 -10.83
N VAL A 167 6.23 -9.18 -9.97
CA VAL A 167 5.30 -8.31 -9.24
C VAL A 167 6.07 -7.34 -8.36
N ILE A 168 6.95 -7.85 -7.50
CA ILE A 168 7.67 -7.02 -6.53
C ILE A 168 8.70 -6.08 -7.18
N LYS A 169 9.23 -6.45 -8.34
CA LYS A 169 10.15 -5.59 -9.12
C LYS A 169 9.43 -4.45 -9.84
N THR A 170 8.13 -4.58 -10.05
CA THR A 170 7.32 -3.57 -10.76
C THR A 170 6.64 -2.58 -9.82
N ILE A 171 6.32 -3.02 -8.59
CA ILE A 171 5.61 -2.19 -7.62
C ILE A 171 6.59 -1.41 -6.76
N HIS A 172 6.21 -0.18 -6.38
CA HIS A 172 6.88 0.62 -5.38
C HIS A 172 5.90 0.92 -4.26
N ILE A 173 6.32 0.69 -3.01
CA ILE A 173 5.48 0.86 -1.84
C ILE A 173 6.13 1.84 -0.85
N TYR A 174 5.34 2.78 -0.34
CA TYR A 174 5.74 3.78 0.64
C TYR A 174 4.61 4.07 1.63
N GLY A 175 4.87 4.79 2.71
CA GLY A 175 3.87 5.09 3.74
C GLY A 175 3.17 3.83 4.26
N GLU A 176 1.86 3.78 4.24
CA GLU A 176 1.06 2.62 4.69
C GLU A 176 0.63 1.69 3.53
N MET A 177 1.29 1.77 2.36
CA MET A 177 0.89 1.03 1.15
C MET A 177 1.06 -0.49 1.23
N HIS A 178 1.76 -1.02 2.24
CA HIS A 178 1.94 -2.46 2.42
C HIS A 178 0.61 -3.25 2.49
N ARG A 179 -0.49 -2.60 2.92
CA ARG A 179 -1.84 -3.20 2.96
C ARG A 179 -2.49 -3.29 1.59
N TYR A 180 -2.08 -2.42 0.67
CA TYR A 180 -2.67 -2.27 -0.65
C TYR A 180 -1.86 -2.91 -1.76
N ILE A 181 -0.81 -3.68 -1.42
CA ILE A 181 0.00 -4.40 -2.42
C ILE A 181 -0.87 -5.16 -3.42
N PRO A 182 -1.95 -5.89 -3.02
CA PRO A 182 -2.81 -6.56 -3.99
C PRO A 182 -3.47 -5.60 -4.99
N VAL A 183 -3.86 -4.41 -4.52
CA VAL A 183 -4.48 -3.37 -5.35
C VAL A 183 -3.46 -2.78 -6.32
N ILE A 184 -2.26 -2.48 -5.82
CA ILE A 184 -1.15 -1.95 -6.61
C ILE A 184 -0.72 -2.95 -7.69
N ALA A 185 -0.59 -4.23 -7.33
CA ALA A 185 -0.27 -5.32 -8.26
C ALA A 185 -1.30 -5.41 -9.39
N LYS A 186 -2.60 -5.43 -9.06
CA LYS A 186 -3.67 -5.47 -10.05
C LYS A 186 -3.62 -4.31 -11.04
N TRP A 187 -3.36 -3.09 -10.56
CA TRP A 187 -3.27 -1.91 -11.42
C TRP A 187 -2.01 -1.86 -12.29
N ASN A 188 -0.97 -2.62 -11.92
CA ASN A 188 0.20 -2.83 -12.77
C ASN A 188 0.04 -4.03 -13.72
N GLY A 189 -1.17 -4.62 -13.82
CA GLY A 189 -1.48 -5.67 -14.79
C GLY A 189 -1.44 -7.10 -14.23
N PHE A 190 -1.07 -7.30 -12.96
CA PHE A 190 -1.05 -8.61 -12.30
C PHE A 190 -2.44 -8.93 -11.78
N THR A 191 -3.22 -9.69 -12.54
CA THR A 191 -4.65 -9.90 -12.27
C THR A 191 -4.96 -11.24 -11.61
N ARG A 192 -4.04 -12.21 -11.66
CA ARG A 192 -4.20 -13.53 -11.03
C ARG A 192 -3.85 -13.49 -9.56
N ILE A 193 -4.75 -12.89 -8.76
CA ILE A 193 -4.57 -12.73 -7.31
C ILE A 193 -5.44 -13.76 -6.60
N GLY A 194 -4.77 -14.65 -5.83
CA GLY A 194 -5.37 -15.71 -5.05
C GLY A 194 -5.37 -15.45 -3.55
N GLU A 195 -6.03 -16.35 -2.81
CA GLU A 195 -6.07 -16.34 -1.36
C GLU A 195 -5.96 -17.79 -0.83
N LYS A 196 -5.15 -17.97 0.23
CA LYS A 196 -4.98 -19.25 0.94
C LYS A 196 -5.39 -19.09 2.40
N VAL A 197 -6.23 -19.98 2.92
CA VAL A 197 -6.48 -20.02 4.36
C VAL A 197 -5.19 -20.43 5.07
N VAL A 198 -4.75 -19.60 6.00
CA VAL A 198 -3.50 -19.79 6.74
C VAL A 198 -3.76 -19.91 8.25
N THR A 199 -2.89 -20.66 8.92
CA THR A 199 -2.90 -20.82 10.36
C THR A 199 -2.42 -19.52 11.02
N HIS A 200 -3.13 -19.10 12.06
CA HIS A 200 -2.80 -17.89 12.83
C HIS A 200 -2.68 -18.22 14.31
N TYR A 201 -1.54 -17.88 14.89
CA TYR A 201 -1.23 -18.08 16.30
C TYR A 201 -1.46 -16.81 17.12
N PRO A 202 -1.76 -16.93 18.42
CA PRO A 202 -1.77 -15.76 19.30
C PRO A 202 -0.33 -15.22 19.43
N ARG A 203 -0.19 -13.90 19.56
CA ARG A 203 1.11 -13.26 19.80
C ARG A 203 1.76 -13.82 21.06
N LYS A 204 3.01 -14.26 20.97
CA LYS A 204 3.78 -14.86 22.06
C LYS A 204 4.56 -13.80 22.84
N TYR A 205 5.17 -12.82 22.15
CA TYR A 205 6.04 -11.79 22.71
C TYR A 205 5.55 -10.38 22.39
N GLY A 206 5.99 -9.41 23.19
CA GLY A 206 5.73 -7.99 22.98
C GLY A 206 4.31 -7.50 23.27
N LYS A 207 4.12 -6.17 23.24
CA LYS A 207 2.82 -5.51 23.45
C LYS A 207 2.27 -5.00 22.13
N THR A 208 0.95 -4.99 21.98
CA THR A 208 0.29 -4.41 20.80
C THR A 208 0.51 -2.89 20.77
N LYS A 209 1.23 -2.38 19.78
CA LYS A 209 1.58 -0.96 19.59
C LYS A 209 0.47 -0.13 18.92
N PHE A 210 -0.82 -0.56 18.91
CA PHE A 210 -1.85 0.03 18.05
C PHE A 210 -3.01 0.66 18.83
N GLY A 211 -3.24 1.98 18.61
CA GLY A 211 -4.33 2.78 19.14
C GLY A 211 -5.49 3.01 18.16
N PHE A 212 -6.51 3.78 18.61
CA PHE A 212 -7.72 4.16 17.84
C PHE A 212 -7.38 5.04 16.60
N GLU A 213 -6.28 5.79 16.64
CA GLU A 213 -5.77 6.61 15.51
C GLU A 213 -5.58 5.80 14.22
N ARG A 214 -5.30 4.50 14.35
CA ARG A 214 -5.15 3.60 13.19
C ARG A 214 -6.41 3.46 12.34
N PHE A 215 -7.60 3.64 12.94
CA PHE A 215 -8.87 3.56 12.21
C PHE A 215 -9.06 4.78 11.31
N ILE A 216 -8.80 5.97 11.86
CA ILE A 216 -8.90 7.24 11.10
C ILE A 216 -7.85 7.26 10.01
N ASN A 217 -6.60 6.93 10.34
CA ASN A 217 -5.50 6.88 9.37
C ASN A 217 -5.79 5.83 8.28
N GLY A 218 -6.28 4.64 8.62
CA GLY A 218 -6.64 3.62 7.63
C GLY A 218 -7.75 4.04 6.68
N PHE A 219 -8.72 4.85 7.13
CA PHE A 219 -9.77 5.39 6.27
C PHE A 219 -9.22 6.48 5.34
N LEU A 220 -8.40 7.41 5.87
CA LEU A 220 -7.73 8.44 5.08
C LEU A 220 -6.77 7.83 4.05
N ASP A 221 -6.03 6.79 4.44
CA ASP A 221 -5.15 6.04 3.55
C ASP A 221 -5.95 5.38 2.41
N LEU A 222 -7.12 4.83 2.71
CA LEU A 222 -7.97 4.22 1.68
C LEU A 222 -8.43 5.26 0.64
N ILE A 223 -8.87 6.43 1.10
CA ILE A 223 -9.24 7.55 0.22
C ILE A 223 -8.03 8.00 -0.59
N SER A 224 -6.92 8.26 0.09
CA SER A 224 -5.68 8.73 -0.54
C SER A 224 -5.18 7.74 -1.58
N ILE A 225 -5.11 6.44 -1.25
CA ILE A 225 -4.64 5.42 -2.19
C ILE A 225 -5.59 5.27 -3.36
N THR A 226 -6.90 5.24 -3.12
CA THR A 226 -7.89 5.15 -4.21
C THR A 226 -7.74 6.33 -5.16
N PHE A 227 -7.60 7.54 -4.61
CA PHE A 227 -7.42 8.77 -5.37
C PHE A 227 -6.08 8.78 -6.12
N VAL A 228 -4.99 8.59 -5.38
CA VAL A 228 -3.62 8.59 -5.91
C VAL A 228 -3.47 7.54 -7.01
N MET A 229 -3.90 6.30 -6.76
CA MET A 229 -3.73 5.20 -7.72
C MET A 229 -4.60 5.33 -8.96
N ARG A 230 -5.78 5.94 -8.84
CA ARG A 230 -6.66 6.16 -9.99
C ARG A 230 -6.23 7.36 -10.83
N PHE A 231 -5.67 8.39 -10.19
CA PHE A 231 -5.41 9.68 -10.83
C PHE A 231 -3.92 10.06 -10.91
N ILE A 232 -3.00 9.38 -10.18
CA ILE A 232 -1.57 9.72 -10.19
C ILE A 232 -0.93 9.62 -11.60
N LYS A 233 -1.43 8.72 -12.44
CA LYS A 233 -0.91 8.57 -13.81
C LYS A 233 -1.50 9.60 -14.78
N ARG A 234 -2.64 10.23 -14.43
CA ARG A 234 -3.35 11.20 -15.28
C ARG A 234 -4.19 12.16 -14.41
N PRO A 235 -3.58 12.97 -13.56
CA PRO A 235 -4.30 13.88 -12.66
C PRO A 235 -5.11 14.92 -13.44
N MET A 236 -4.65 15.31 -14.62
CA MET A 236 -5.37 16.22 -15.51
C MET A 236 -6.75 15.69 -15.91
N HIS A 237 -6.93 14.38 -16.08
CA HIS A 237 -8.25 13.83 -16.41
C HIS A 237 -9.29 14.05 -15.29
N PHE A 238 -8.88 14.06 -14.02
CA PHE A 238 -9.80 14.31 -12.91
C PHE A 238 -10.02 15.82 -12.71
N PHE A 239 -8.96 16.52 -12.39
CA PHE A 239 -9.05 17.94 -12.06
C PHE A 239 -9.45 18.79 -13.27
N GLY A 240 -8.92 18.49 -14.46
CA GLY A 240 -9.27 19.18 -15.69
C GLY A 240 -10.73 18.99 -16.10
N THR A 241 -11.26 17.75 -16.02
CA THR A 241 -12.67 17.48 -16.33
C THR A 241 -13.60 18.21 -15.37
N LEU A 242 -13.36 18.08 -14.06
CA LEU A 242 -14.20 18.72 -13.05
C LEU A 242 -14.08 20.25 -13.11
N GLY A 243 -12.86 20.76 -13.35
CA GLY A 243 -12.61 22.19 -13.56
C GLY A 243 -13.33 22.75 -14.79
N THR A 244 -13.25 22.04 -15.93
CA THR A 244 -13.97 22.43 -17.15
C THR A 244 -15.47 22.43 -16.97
N LEU A 245 -16.04 21.41 -16.32
CA LEU A 245 -17.47 21.34 -16.03
C LEU A 245 -17.93 22.48 -15.12
N SER A 246 -17.16 22.76 -14.04
CA SER A 246 -17.44 23.88 -13.14
C SER A 246 -17.38 25.23 -13.86
N PHE A 247 -16.37 25.43 -14.72
CA PHE A 247 -16.21 26.63 -15.51
C PHE A 247 -17.39 26.82 -16.49
N LEU A 248 -17.76 25.78 -17.23
CA LEU A 248 -18.89 25.82 -18.17
C LEU A 248 -20.21 26.08 -17.45
N PHE A 249 -20.40 25.51 -16.26
CA PHE A 249 -21.57 25.76 -15.41
C PHE A 249 -21.62 27.23 -14.96
N GLY A 250 -20.51 27.77 -14.47
CA GLY A 250 -20.40 29.18 -14.10
C GLY A 250 -20.64 30.13 -15.27
N LEU A 251 -20.09 29.80 -16.44
CA LEU A 251 -20.30 30.57 -17.67
C LEU A 251 -21.77 30.55 -18.11
N PHE A 252 -22.40 29.37 -18.07
CA PHE A 252 -23.84 29.24 -18.36
C PHE A 252 -24.69 30.11 -17.43
N LEU A 253 -24.45 30.06 -16.11
CA LEU A 253 -25.18 30.91 -15.15
C LEU A 253 -24.94 32.39 -15.41
N THR A 254 -23.73 32.80 -15.75
CA THR A 254 -23.41 34.19 -16.10
C THR A 254 -24.20 34.66 -17.32
N ILE A 255 -24.19 33.88 -18.39
CA ILE A 255 -24.95 34.20 -19.62
C ILE A 255 -26.43 34.24 -19.31
N TRP A 256 -26.96 33.32 -18.51
CA TRP A 256 -28.37 33.27 -18.09
C TRP A 256 -28.78 34.52 -17.31
N ILE A 257 -27.99 34.96 -16.33
CA ILE A 257 -28.26 36.15 -15.53
C ILE A 257 -28.27 37.42 -16.40
N ILE A 258 -27.27 37.54 -17.29
CA ILE A 258 -27.17 38.67 -18.22
C ILE A 258 -28.37 38.68 -19.17
N GLY A 259 -28.72 37.54 -19.75
CA GLY A 259 -29.87 37.40 -20.66
C GLY A 259 -31.19 37.76 -19.96
N LEU A 260 -31.42 37.29 -18.72
CA LEU A 260 -32.56 37.67 -17.92
C LEU A 260 -32.63 39.19 -17.64
N LYS A 261 -31.47 39.82 -17.31
CA LYS A 261 -31.40 41.25 -17.07
C LYS A 261 -31.77 42.03 -18.33
N ILE A 262 -31.21 41.67 -19.50
CA ILE A 262 -31.55 42.31 -20.78
C ILE A 262 -33.03 42.15 -21.11
N TYR A 263 -33.59 40.95 -20.91
CA TYR A 263 -35.01 40.68 -21.12
C TYR A 263 -35.91 41.56 -20.20
N GLN A 264 -35.58 41.62 -18.91
CA GLN A 264 -36.32 42.46 -17.94
C GLN A 264 -36.28 43.96 -18.30
N ILE A 265 -35.13 44.47 -18.72
CA ILE A 265 -34.96 45.86 -19.16
C ILE A 265 -35.82 46.13 -20.39
N HIS A 266 -35.78 45.25 -21.40
CA HIS A 266 -36.53 45.39 -22.65
C HIS A 266 -38.05 45.45 -22.45
N TYR A 267 -38.57 44.60 -21.52
CA TYR A 267 -40.00 44.53 -21.22
C TYR A 267 -40.43 45.43 -20.04
N LYS A 268 -39.53 46.30 -19.55
CA LYS A 268 -39.77 47.23 -18.42
C LYS A 268 -40.25 46.57 -17.13
N PHE A 269 -39.81 45.34 -16.86
CA PHE A 269 -40.03 44.70 -15.55
C PHE A 269 -39.14 45.32 -14.48
N PRO A 270 -39.50 45.20 -13.17
CA PRO A 270 -38.63 45.64 -12.10
C PRO A 270 -37.31 44.83 -12.12
N VAL A 271 -36.19 45.53 -12.31
CA VAL A 271 -34.86 44.92 -12.45
C VAL A 271 -34.14 44.97 -11.10
N ARG A 272 -33.68 43.80 -10.59
CA ARG A 272 -32.77 43.73 -9.45
C ARG A 272 -31.33 43.92 -9.93
N GLU A 273 -30.49 44.50 -9.06
CA GLU A 273 -29.05 44.56 -9.36
C GLU A 273 -28.46 43.15 -9.45
N VAL A 274 -27.47 42.96 -10.34
CA VAL A 274 -26.86 41.64 -10.56
C VAL A 274 -26.18 41.13 -9.28
N THR A 275 -25.60 42.06 -8.53
CA THR A 275 -24.90 41.80 -7.26
C THR A 275 -25.85 41.44 -6.11
N GLU A 276 -27.13 41.70 -6.23
CA GLU A 276 -28.15 41.33 -5.23
C GLU A 276 -28.69 39.90 -5.46
N GLN A 277 -28.27 39.25 -6.54
CA GLN A 277 -28.75 37.92 -6.89
C GLN A 277 -27.79 36.83 -6.36
N PRO A 278 -28.22 35.88 -5.54
CA PRO A 278 -27.34 34.79 -5.05
C PRO A 278 -26.69 33.96 -6.17
N LEU A 279 -27.38 33.83 -7.32
CA LEU A 279 -26.86 33.12 -8.49
C LEU A 279 -25.62 33.79 -9.09
N PHE A 280 -25.45 35.11 -8.94
CA PHE A 280 -24.24 35.80 -9.37
C PHE A 280 -23.02 35.34 -8.62
N PHE A 281 -23.12 35.23 -7.29
CA PHE A 281 -22.00 34.75 -6.49
C PHE A 281 -21.68 33.25 -6.76
N LEU A 282 -22.76 32.45 -6.99
CA LEU A 282 -22.59 31.05 -7.38
C LEU A 282 -21.87 30.93 -8.71
N ALA A 283 -22.22 31.75 -9.71
CA ALA A 283 -21.55 31.78 -11.01
C ALA A 283 -20.09 32.18 -10.89
N LEU A 284 -19.80 33.24 -10.12
CA LEU A 284 -18.44 33.72 -9.88
C LEU A 284 -17.57 32.65 -9.20
N VAL A 285 -18.07 32.03 -8.14
CA VAL A 285 -17.39 30.96 -7.43
C VAL A 285 -17.14 29.77 -8.34
N ALA A 286 -18.12 29.36 -9.14
CA ALA A 286 -17.97 28.24 -10.06
C ALA A 286 -16.91 28.51 -11.15
N LEU A 287 -16.81 29.73 -11.67
CA LEU A 287 -15.76 30.14 -12.62
C LEU A 287 -14.38 30.08 -11.98
N ILE A 288 -14.22 30.66 -10.78
CA ILE A 288 -12.94 30.70 -10.08
C ILE A 288 -12.47 29.28 -9.74
N ILE A 289 -13.34 28.45 -9.15
CA ILE A 289 -13.04 27.06 -8.81
C ILE A 289 -12.71 26.28 -10.08
N GLY A 290 -13.43 26.49 -11.17
CA GLY A 290 -13.19 25.84 -12.45
C GLY A 290 -11.77 26.08 -12.98
N VAL A 291 -11.33 27.33 -12.99
CA VAL A 291 -9.96 27.70 -13.39
C VAL A 291 -8.93 27.14 -12.43
N GLN A 292 -9.15 27.25 -11.10
CA GLN A 292 -8.22 26.73 -10.10
C GLN A 292 -8.04 25.23 -10.22
N MET A 293 -9.12 24.47 -10.37
CA MET A 293 -9.04 23.01 -10.52
C MET A 293 -8.30 22.62 -11.81
N PHE A 294 -8.57 23.32 -12.92
CA PHE A 294 -7.87 23.07 -14.18
C PHE A 294 -6.35 23.28 -14.03
N LEU A 295 -5.94 24.40 -13.44
CA LEU A 295 -4.53 24.70 -13.18
C LEU A 295 -3.88 23.69 -12.21
N THR A 296 -4.62 23.28 -11.17
CA THR A 296 -4.16 22.23 -10.24
C THR A 296 -3.91 20.91 -10.97
N GLY A 297 -4.80 20.53 -11.88
CA GLY A 297 -4.63 19.34 -12.70
C GLY A 297 -3.37 19.39 -13.57
N PHE A 298 -3.11 20.53 -14.19
CA PHE A 298 -1.93 20.76 -15.01
C PHE A 298 -0.64 20.69 -14.17
N MET A 299 -0.62 21.36 -13.01
CA MET A 299 0.52 21.31 -12.09
C MET A 299 0.78 19.87 -11.58
N ALA A 300 -0.27 19.15 -11.21
CA ALA A 300 -0.14 17.76 -10.75
C ALA A 300 0.41 16.83 -11.85
N GLU A 301 0.00 17.04 -13.12
CA GLU A 301 0.54 16.30 -14.27
C GLU A 301 2.05 16.58 -14.45
N MET A 302 2.46 17.84 -14.40
CA MET A 302 3.88 18.22 -14.48
C MET A 302 4.71 17.64 -13.33
N MET A 303 4.19 17.64 -12.10
CA MET A 303 4.85 17.02 -10.96
C MET A 303 5.01 15.51 -11.13
N THR A 304 4.02 14.84 -11.70
CA THR A 304 4.07 13.39 -11.97
C THR A 304 5.14 13.04 -12.99
N ILE A 305 5.30 13.85 -14.03
CA ILE A 305 6.32 13.65 -15.08
C ILE A 305 7.73 13.83 -14.52
N ASN A 306 7.91 14.80 -13.61
CA ASN A 306 9.22 15.16 -13.04
C ASN A 306 9.56 14.42 -11.74
N SER A 307 8.69 13.56 -11.23
CA SER A 307 8.95 12.83 -9.98
C SER A 307 9.99 11.73 -10.20
N ASP A 308 11.22 11.93 -9.70
CA ASP A 308 12.21 10.87 -9.53
C ASP A 308 11.67 9.83 -8.53
N LYS A 309 11.53 8.59 -9.00
CA LYS A 309 11.01 7.46 -8.21
C LYS A 309 12.05 6.85 -7.27
N THR A 310 13.05 7.61 -6.85
CA THR A 310 14.08 7.11 -5.92
C THR A 310 13.57 7.10 -4.49
N SER A 311 13.52 5.92 -3.89
CA SER A 311 13.22 5.77 -2.46
C SER A 311 14.38 6.32 -1.63
N GLN A 312 14.07 7.28 -0.75
CA GLN A 312 15.05 7.96 0.12
C GLN A 312 15.23 7.25 1.47
N TYR A 313 15.44 5.92 1.45
CA TYR A 313 15.72 5.17 2.68
C TYR A 313 17.22 5.04 2.88
N ILE A 314 17.70 5.42 4.06
CA ILE A 314 19.12 5.34 4.41
C ILE A 314 19.36 4.00 5.12
N VAL A 315 19.98 3.06 4.41
CA VAL A 315 20.49 1.82 4.97
C VAL A 315 21.90 2.10 5.49
N ILE A 316 22.09 1.99 6.80
CA ILE A 316 23.38 2.30 7.45
C ILE A 316 24.27 1.08 7.63
N GLU A 317 23.70 -0.11 7.70
CA GLU A 317 24.45 -1.35 7.84
C GLU A 317 23.85 -2.47 6.96
N LYS A 318 24.73 -3.33 6.41
CA LYS A 318 24.38 -4.53 5.64
C LYS A 318 25.27 -5.68 6.08
N LYS A 319 24.72 -6.91 6.12
CA LYS A 319 25.47 -8.11 6.45
C LYS A 319 24.94 -9.33 5.67
N GLY A 320 25.85 -10.25 5.22
CA GLY A 320 25.46 -11.43 4.44
C GLY A 320 25.22 -11.17 2.94
N PHE A 321 25.84 -10.13 2.37
CA PHE A 321 25.77 -9.77 0.94
C PHE A 321 27.04 -10.14 0.21
#